data_251687ab1d659671106b1cf73fbc236f
#
_entry.id   251687ab1d659671106b1cf73fbc236f
#
_cell.length_a   1.000
_cell.length_b   1.000
_cell.length_c   1.000
_cell.angle_alpha   90.00
_cell.angle_beta   90.00
_cell.angle_gamma   90.00
#
_symmetry.space_group_name_H-M   'P 1'
#
loop_
_entity.id
_entity.type
_entity.pdbx_description
1 polymer ?
#
loop_
_entity_poly.entity_id
_entity_poly.type
_entity_poly.pdbx_seq_one_letter_code
_entity_poly.pdbx_strand_id
1 'polypeptide(L)'
;MVRDLSKNNELILEARNLTKQFRVSKNNTLTACDSINLSMYKGKTLGIVGESGCGKSTFLRMLMNLEPISSGEIFYKGKDISKFSKDEIWESRQHIQMVYQDPGASFNPRMKVVDILTEPLINYDRLKKE
;
A
#
# COMPACT_ATOMS: atom_id res chain seq x y z
N MET A 1 -13.20 -16.84 -18.38
CA MET A 1 -12.09 -16.56 -19.32
C MET A 1 -11.14 -15.58 -18.65
N VAL A 2 -10.07 -16.05 -18.03
CA VAL A 2 -9.04 -15.20 -17.44
C VAL A 2 -8.24 -14.63 -18.60
N ARG A 3 -8.36 -13.33 -18.86
CA ARG A 3 -7.47 -12.67 -19.82
C ARG A 3 -6.05 -12.74 -19.28
N ASP A 4 -5.17 -13.39 -20.02
CA ASP A 4 -3.74 -13.36 -19.75
C ASP A 4 -3.23 -11.91 -19.93
N LEU A 5 -3.07 -11.22 -18.82
CA LEU A 5 -2.62 -9.84 -18.77
C LEU A 5 -1.09 -9.71 -18.84
N SER A 6 -0.37 -10.82 -18.91
CA SER A 6 1.09 -10.88 -18.83
C SER A 6 1.81 -10.49 -20.14
N LYS A 7 1.14 -10.56 -21.27
CA LYS A 7 1.75 -10.27 -22.57
C LYS A 7 1.96 -8.75 -22.76
N ASN A 8 3.19 -8.31 -22.74
CA ASN A 8 3.68 -6.92 -22.97
C ASN A 8 3.35 -5.88 -21.87
N ASN A 9 3.19 -6.28 -20.61
CA ASN A 9 2.92 -5.32 -19.52
C ASN A 9 4.08 -5.31 -18.53
N GLU A 10 4.59 -4.12 -18.22
CA GLU A 10 5.58 -3.88 -17.17
C GLU A 10 4.94 -4.22 -15.81
N LEU A 11 5.52 -5.19 -15.07
CA LEU A 11 5.10 -5.54 -13.73
C LEU A 11 5.58 -4.45 -12.76
N ILE A 12 4.62 -3.81 -12.07
CA ILE A 12 4.94 -2.70 -11.15
C ILE A 12 4.99 -3.17 -9.71
N LEU A 13 4.01 -3.97 -9.30
CA LEU A 13 3.89 -4.45 -7.94
C LEU A 13 3.49 -5.92 -7.94
N GLU A 14 4.17 -6.68 -7.09
CA GLU A 14 3.92 -8.11 -6.92
C GLU A 14 3.91 -8.46 -5.44
N ALA A 15 2.90 -9.20 -5.01
CA ALA A 15 2.86 -9.83 -3.70
C ALA A 15 2.98 -11.34 -3.86
N ARG A 16 3.84 -11.98 -3.06
CA ARG A 16 4.08 -13.42 -3.07
C ARG A 16 3.83 -14.01 -1.69
N ASN A 17 2.88 -14.95 -1.60
CA ASN A 17 2.51 -15.66 -0.37
C ASN A 17 2.31 -14.72 0.82
N LEU A 18 1.70 -13.56 0.57
CA LEU A 18 1.58 -12.49 1.54
C LEU A 18 0.62 -12.87 2.65
N THR A 19 1.10 -12.89 3.87
CA THR A 19 0.33 -13.29 5.05
C THR A 19 0.39 -12.20 6.12
N LYS A 20 -0.75 -11.94 6.75
CA LYS A 20 -0.86 -11.08 7.92
C LYS A 20 -1.59 -11.77 9.04
N GLN A 21 -0.93 -11.82 10.19
CA GLN A 21 -1.48 -12.33 11.43
C GLN A 21 -1.41 -11.24 12.51
N PHE A 22 -2.49 -11.07 13.23
CA PHE A 22 -2.57 -10.19 14.39
C PHE A 22 -2.63 -11.05 15.66
N ARG A 23 -1.78 -10.75 16.62
CA ARG A 23 -1.84 -11.39 17.92
C ARG A 23 -2.97 -10.77 18.74
N VAL A 24 -4.03 -11.53 18.99
CA VAL A 24 -5.20 -11.07 19.74
C VAL A 24 -5.04 -11.31 21.23
N SER A 25 -4.39 -12.42 21.62
CA SER A 25 -4.08 -12.75 23.02
C SER A 25 -2.80 -13.59 23.10
N LYS A 26 -2.40 -14.01 24.32
CA LYS A 26 -1.20 -14.86 24.51
C LYS A 26 -1.22 -16.11 23.62
N ASN A 27 -2.41 -16.71 23.40
CA ASN A 27 -2.55 -17.98 22.69
C ASN A 27 -3.39 -17.89 21.40
N ASN A 28 -3.92 -16.70 21.06
CA ASN A 28 -4.80 -16.56 19.90
C ASN A 28 -4.23 -15.58 18.88
N THR A 29 -4.23 -16.03 17.63
CA THR A 29 -3.82 -15.24 16.46
C THR A 29 -4.99 -15.15 15.50
N LEU A 30 -5.26 -13.95 14.96
CA LEU A 30 -6.22 -13.72 13.89
C LEU A 30 -5.45 -13.62 12.58
N THR A 31 -5.71 -14.49 11.63
CA THR A 31 -5.17 -14.38 10.27
C THR A 31 -6.08 -13.51 9.43
N ALA A 32 -5.62 -12.31 9.10
CA ALA A 32 -6.37 -11.37 8.28
C ALA A 32 -6.16 -11.59 6.77
N CYS A 33 -4.97 -12.05 6.40
CA CYS A 33 -4.60 -12.42 5.03
C CYS A 33 -3.77 -13.68 5.11
N ASP A 34 -4.00 -14.64 4.20
CA ASP A 34 -3.27 -15.90 4.16
C ASP A 34 -2.79 -16.20 2.75
N SER A 35 -1.46 -16.25 2.58
CA SER A 35 -0.75 -16.69 1.37
C SER A 35 -1.25 -16.02 0.07
N ILE A 36 -1.57 -14.72 0.13
CA ILE A 36 -2.14 -14.00 -1.03
C ILE A 36 -1.04 -13.72 -2.05
N ASN A 37 -1.36 -14.04 -3.31
CA ASN A 37 -0.53 -13.73 -4.46
C ASN A 37 -1.24 -12.73 -5.36
N LEU A 38 -0.52 -11.69 -5.83
CA LEU A 38 -1.07 -10.65 -6.67
C LEU A 38 0.01 -10.05 -7.56
N SER A 39 -0.36 -9.76 -8.81
CA SER A 39 0.50 -9.05 -9.75
C SER A 39 -0.23 -7.86 -10.35
N MET A 40 0.37 -6.69 -10.27
CA MET A 40 -0.17 -5.44 -10.81
C MET A 40 0.74 -4.90 -11.91
N TYR A 41 0.14 -4.62 -13.05
CA TYR A 41 0.84 -4.19 -14.26
C TYR A 41 0.56 -2.71 -14.55
N LYS A 42 1.53 -2.04 -15.17
CA LYS A 42 1.46 -0.64 -15.57
C LYS A 42 0.24 -0.37 -16.46
N GLY A 43 -0.47 0.72 -16.16
CA GLY A 43 -1.64 1.14 -16.94
C GLY A 43 -2.85 0.21 -16.81
N LYS A 44 -2.85 -0.71 -15.84
CA LYS A 44 -3.99 -1.59 -15.56
C LYS A 44 -4.65 -1.25 -14.23
N THR A 45 -5.95 -1.45 -14.17
CA THR A 45 -6.73 -1.36 -12.93
C THR A 45 -7.00 -2.76 -12.43
N LEU A 46 -6.76 -2.98 -11.14
CA LEU A 46 -7.05 -4.23 -10.46
C LEU A 46 -8.11 -4.00 -9.39
N GLY A 47 -9.23 -4.71 -9.50
CA GLY A 47 -10.30 -4.68 -8.50
C GLY A 47 -10.11 -5.78 -7.45
N ILE A 48 -10.20 -5.42 -6.16
CA ILE A 48 -10.21 -6.37 -5.05
C ILE A 48 -11.61 -6.36 -4.42
N VAL A 49 -12.31 -7.48 -4.51
CA VAL A 49 -13.69 -7.63 -4.06
C VAL A 49 -13.75 -8.65 -2.92
N GLY A 50 -14.65 -8.46 -1.98
CA GLY A 50 -14.88 -9.37 -0.87
C GLY A 50 -15.80 -8.75 0.18
N GLU A 51 -16.29 -9.54 1.11
CA GLU A 51 -17.17 -9.11 2.18
C GLU A 51 -16.51 -8.11 3.14
N SER A 52 -17.34 -7.40 3.94
CA SER A 52 -16.81 -6.52 4.98
C SER A 52 -16.00 -7.32 6.01
N GLY A 53 -14.82 -6.80 6.39
CA GLY A 53 -13.97 -7.46 7.38
C GLY A 53 -13.09 -8.61 6.84
N CYS A 54 -13.16 -8.97 5.55
CA CYS A 54 -12.34 -10.06 4.98
C CYS A 54 -10.86 -9.74 4.74
N GLY A 55 -10.33 -8.63 5.27
CA GLY A 55 -8.90 -8.31 5.19
C GLY A 55 -8.47 -7.40 4.05
N LYS A 56 -9.37 -6.91 3.16
CA LYS A 56 -9.01 -6.04 2.02
C LYS A 56 -8.19 -4.80 2.43
N SER A 57 -8.64 -4.09 3.44
CA SER A 57 -7.95 -2.89 3.92
C SER A 57 -6.60 -3.21 4.55
N THR A 58 -6.48 -4.33 5.24
CA THR A 58 -5.21 -4.83 5.77
C THR A 58 -4.25 -5.16 4.64
N PHE A 59 -4.73 -5.87 3.62
CA PHE A 59 -3.95 -6.22 2.44
C PHE A 59 -3.43 -4.97 1.72
N LEU A 60 -4.30 -3.98 1.46
CA LEU A 60 -3.88 -2.72 0.85
C LEU A 60 -2.85 -1.98 1.69
N ARG A 61 -3.00 -1.93 3.02
CA ARG A 61 -2.02 -1.30 3.90
C ARG A 61 -0.66 -1.98 3.87
N MET A 62 -0.62 -3.31 3.74
CA MET A 62 0.64 -4.05 3.56
C MET A 62 1.31 -3.67 2.24
N LEU A 63 0.55 -3.61 1.12
CA LEU A 63 1.09 -3.19 -0.18
C LEU A 63 1.66 -1.77 -0.17
N MET A 64 1.14 -0.90 0.69
CA MET A 64 1.59 0.47 0.89
C MET A 64 2.70 0.61 1.93
N ASN A 65 3.19 -0.50 2.49
CA ASN A 65 4.16 -0.51 3.59
C ASN A 65 3.70 0.34 4.80
N LEU A 66 2.38 0.39 5.05
CA LEU A 66 1.75 1.02 6.20
C LEU A 66 1.45 0.01 7.32
N GLU A 67 1.45 -1.27 7.00
CA GLU A 67 1.24 -2.38 7.90
C GLU A 67 2.34 -3.43 7.68
N PRO A 68 3.09 -3.84 8.72
CA PRO A 68 4.13 -4.85 8.55
C PRO A 68 3.50 -6.21 8.18
N ILE A 69 4.15 -6.92 7.29
CA ILE A 69 3.79 -8.29 6.91
C ILE A 69 4.21 -9.28 8.00
N SER A 70 3.50 -10.40 8.13
CA SER A 70 3.91 -11.51 9.00
C SER A 70 4.81 -12.50 8.26
N SER A 71 4.53 -12.75 6.98
CA SER A 71 5.37 -13.53 6.07
C SER A 71 5.02 -13.22 4.61
N GLY A 72 5.83 -13.75 3.68
CA GLY A 72 5.74 -13.46 2.26
C GLY A 72 6.64 -12.31 1.83
N GLU A 73 6.45 -11.83 0.63
CA GLU A 73 7.28 -10.80 0.02
C GLU A 73 6.42 -9.83 -0.79
N ILE A 74 6.85 -8.57 -0.86
CA ILE A 74 6.24 -7.56 -1.72
C ILE A 74 7.34 -6.91 -2.55
N PHE A 75 7.19 -6.95 -3.87
CA PHE A 75 8.11 -6.33 -4.81
C PHE A 75 7.48 -5.10 -5.46
N TYR A 76 8.20 -4.00 -5.44
CA TYR A 76 7.87 -2.79 -6.18
C TYR A 76 8.95 -2.54 -7.23
N LYS A 77 8.56 -2.55 -8.51
CA LYS A 77 9.50 -2.45 -9.65
C LYS A 77 10.69 -3.42 -9.52
N GLY A 78 10.42 -4.64 -9.11
CA GLY A 78 11.42 -5.70 -8.94
C GLY A 78 12.27 -5.63 -7.67
N LYS A 79 12.08 -4.62 -6.81
CA LYS A 79 12.78 -4.49 -5.52
C LYS A 79 11.86 -4.90 -4.37
N ASP A 80 12.35 -5.72 -3.47
CA ASP A 80 11.63 -6.15 -2.27
C ASP A 80 11.49 -4.97 -1.29
N ILE A 81 10.25 -4.49 -1.10
CA ILE A 81 9.98 -3.34 -0.23
C ILE A 81 10.20 -3.61 1.25
N SER A 82 10.23 -4.88 1.66
CA SER A 82 10.52 -5.24 3.06
C SER A 82 11.98 -4.94 3.45
N LYS A 83 12.85 -4.79 2.46
CA LYS A 83 14.27 -4.47 2.60
C LYS A 83 14.60 -3.01 2.35
N PHE A 84 13.60 -2.18 2.08
CA PHE A 84 13.81 -0.76 1.84
C PHE A 84 14.35 -0.06 3.09
N SER A 85 15.37 0.76 2.89
CA SER A 85 15.81 1.75 3.87
C SER A 85 14.72 2.79 4.12
N LYS A 86 14.87 3.60 5.17
CA LYS A 86 13.94 4.70 5.44
C LYS A 86 13.84 5.69 4.27
N ASP A 87 14.94 5.95 3.60
CA ASP A 87 14.99 6.86 2.46
C ASP A 87 14.29 6.27 1.23
N GLU A 88 14.48 4.99 0.95
CA GLU A 88 13.77 4.29 -0.14
C GLU A 88 12.25 4.20 0.13
N ILE A 89 11.84 4.00 1.38
CA ILE A 89 10.42 4.07 1.78
C ILE A 89 9.87 5.47 1.54
N TRP A 90 10.61 6.51 1.94
CA TRP A 90 10.23 7.90 1.73
C TRP A 90 10.09 8.23 0.24
N GLU A 91 11.05 7.83 -0.58
CA GLU A 91 11.00 8.01 -2.03
C GLU A 91 9.82 7.26 -2.66
N SER A 92 9.56 6.02 -2.25
CA SER A 92 8.46 5.21 -2.77
C SER A 92 7.09 5.85 -2.54
N ARG A 93 6.90 6.58 -1.44
CA ARG A 93 5.64 7.28 -1.11
C ARG A 93 5.29 8.40 -2.08
N GLN A 94 6.25 8.92 -2.85
CA GLN A 94 5.97 9.87 -3.93
C GLN A 94 5.25 9.20 -5.12
N HIS A 95 5.42 7.90 -5.28
CA HIS A 95 4.94 7.13 -6.40
C HIS A 95 3.77 6.22 -6.08
N ILE A 96 3.62 5.86 -4.80
CA ILE A 96 2.56 4.99 -4.31
C ILE A 96 1.71 5.80 -3.33
N GLN A 97 0.45 6.05 -3.70
CA GLN A 97 -0.46 6.86 -2.89
C GLN A 97 -1.77 6.12 -2.62
N MET A 98 -2.42 6.48 -1.54
CA MET A 98 -3.66 5.85 -1.09
C MET A 98 -4.75 6.91 -0.92
N VAL A 99 -5.93 6.63 -1.44
CA VAL A 99 -7.14 7.36 -1.12
C VAL A 99 -7.90 6.57 -0.05
N TYR A 100 -8.14 7.19 1.09
CA TYR A 100 -8.86 6.55 2.20
C TYR A 100 -10.37 6.54 1.95
N GLN A 101 -11.06 5.60 2.58
CA GLN A 101 -12.50 5.46 2.50
C GLN A 101 -13.25 6.70 3.04
N ASP A 102 -12.69 7.34 4.08
CA ASP A 102 -13.14 8.63 4.61
C ASP A 102 -11.98 9.65 4.52
N PRO A 103 -11.87 10.37 3.40
CA PRO A 103 -10.81 11.36 3.23
C PRO A 103 -10.91 12.52 4.22
N GLY A 104 -12.13 12.87 4.67
CA GLY A 104 -12.36 13.96 5.60
C GLY A 104 -11.72 13.73 6.96
N ALA A 105 -11.71 12.49 7.45
CA ALA A 105 -11.06 12.13 8.70
C ALA A 105 -9.52 12.18 8.63
N SER A 106 -8.95 12.23 7.43
CA SER A 106 -7.50 12.29 7.22
C SER A 106 -6.94 13.71 7.30
N PHE A 107 -7.79 14.72 7.24
CA PHE A 107 -7.37 16.12 7.28
C PHE A 107 -7.37 16.65 8.71
N ASN A 108 -6.34 17.42 9.05
CA ASN A 108 -6.31 18.17 10.30
C ASN A 108 -7.28 19.37 10.18
N PRO A 109 -8.38 19.42 10.96
CA PRO A 109 -9.38 20.49 10.84
C PRO A 109 -8.86 21.87 11.26
N ARG A 110 -7.66 21.95 11.88
CA ARG A 110 -7.02 23.20 12.29
C ARG A 110 -6.09 23.78 11.24
N MET A 111 -5.84 23.03 10.15
CA MET A 111 -4.99 23.49 9.04
C MET A 111 -5.83 24.20 7.98
N LYS A 112 -5.24 25.19 7.33
CA LYS A 112 -5.86 25.80 6.14
C LYS A 112 -5.81 24.83 4.98
N VAL A 113 -6.80 24.87 4.10
CA VAL A 113 -6.88 24.00 2.92
C VAL A 113 -5.62 24.12 2.05
N VAL A 114 -5.09 25.33 1.89
CA VAL A 114 -3.86 25.56 1.11
C VAL A 114 -2.67 24.83 1.73
N ASP A 115 -2.54 24.82 3.06
CA ASP A 115 -1.45 24.14 3.76
C ASP A 115 -1.54 22.62 3.59
N ILE A 116 -2.77 22.07 3.67
CA ILE A 116 -3.02 20.65 3.44
C ILE A 116 -2.64 20.23 2.00
N LEU A 117 -3.03 21.04 1.02
CA LEU A 117 -2.76 20.76 -0.40
C LEU A 117 -1.27 20.90 -0.76
N THR A 118 -0.57 21.82 -0.11
CA THR A 118 0.85 22.08 -0.39
C THR A 118 1.81 21.25 0.45
N GLU A 119 1.35 20.68 1.58
CA GLU A 119 2.17 19.87 2.48
C GLU A 119 2.96 18.75 1.76
N PRO A 120 2.36 17.92 0.90
CA PRO A 120 3.12 16.89 0.18
C PRO A 120 4.19 17.48 -0.73
N LEU A 121 3.92 18.62 -1.37
CA LEU A 121 4.88 19.27 -2.26
C LEU A 121 6.06 19.87 -1.49
N ILE A 122 5.80 20.41 -0.30
CA ILE A 122 6.83 20.93 0.60
C ILE A 122 7.67 19.76 1.15
N ASN A 123 7.03 18.70 1.60
CA ASN A 123 7.71 17.53 2.17
C ASN A 123 8.65 16.83 1.18
N TYR A 124 8.36 16.93 -0.11
CA TYR A 124 9.21 16.36 -1.18
C TYR A 124 10.06 17.41 -1.91
N ASP A 125 10.32 18.55 -1.28
CA ASP A 125 11.14 19.66 -1.81
C ASP A 125 10.70 20.19 -3.20
N ARG A 126 9.41 20.01 -3.53
CA ARG A 126 8.82 20.48 -4.78
C ARG A 126 8.30 21.90 -4.70
N LEU A 127 8.09 22.42 -3.48
CA LEU A 127 7.78 23.81 -3.16
C LEU A 127 8.65 24.25 -1.99
N LYS A 128 9.15 25.49 -2.07
CA LYS A 128 9.80 26.13 -0.90
C LYS A 128 8.72 26.66 0.04
N LYS A 129 8.93 26.46 1.32
CA LYS A 129 8.10 27.08 2.35
C LYS A 129 8.52 28.56 2.41
N GLU A 130 7.64 29.47 2.04
CA GLU A 130 7.80 30.92 2.25
C GLU A 130 7.60 31.29 3.72
#